data_2491856aa187a5b07f589de891cd7f05
#
_entry.id   2491856aa187a5b07f589de891cd7f05
#
_cell.length_a   1.000
_cell.length_b   1.000
_cell.length_c   1.000
_cell.angle_alpha   90.00
_cell.angle_beta   90.00
_cell.angle_gamma   90.00
#
_symmetry.space_group_name_H-M   'P 1'
#
loop_
_entity.id
_entity.type
_entity.pdbx_description
1 polymer ?
#
loop_
_entity_poly.entity_id
_entity_poly.type
_entity_poly.pdbx_seq_one_letter_code
_entity_poly.pdbx_strand_id
1 'polypeptide(L)'
;MDTAARASEASTTTTPTPAAPAEERARRGAALVHRLVVVRELGILAALLLLVVVTVVANPRFLSGQNIRDLLISASILTVLAAGQTVVIVTRNVDLSVGSTLGLSAYATGTLLVTAPGTPVPLAVLAGVVVGALCGLLNGVIVAVAKVPSLVVTLGTLYAFRGIDSLWASQSGRLQINAADLPSGFKAIASARVLGVPVLFLVAVLVVVAVGFVLRSYRSGRELYGIGSDPEAARLSGIPVGRRVLAAFVVSGALAGLAGVMYAARFQTLDATAGTGQELFVVAAAVVGGVAIFGGSGSVYGAALGALLLTTIGAALPQLGLNPFWREAAVGALILAAIVLDRSLSLRLARRLRGRNLRGS
;
A
#
# COMPACT_ATOMS: atom_id res chain seq x y z
N MET A 1 -72.06 -27.23 -46.50
CA MET A 1 -71.84 -28.17 -45.38
C MET A 1 -70.37 -28.02 -45.02
N ASP A 2 -70.19 -27.20 -44.02
CA ASP A 2 -68.88 -26.67 -43.67
C ASP A 2 -68.62 -26.89 -42.22
N THR A 3 -67.47 -27.42 -41.90
CA THR A 3 -67.06 -27.55 -40.53
C THR A 3 -65.65 -26.97 -40.43
N ALA A 4 -65.60 -25.73 -40.01
CA ALA A 4 -64.37 -24.97 -39.72
C ALA A 4 -63.80 -25.46 -38.39
N ALA A 5 -62.58 -26.01 -38.43
CA ALA A 5 -61.78 -26.31 -37.26
C ALA A 5 -61.13 -25.02 -36.72
N ARG A 6 -61.47 -24.63 -35.49
CA ARG A 6 -60.81 -23.57 -34.74
C ARG A 6 -59.53 -24.16 -34.07
N ALA A 7 -58.40 -23.79 -34.55
CA ALA A 7 -57.14 -23.97 -33.83
C ALA A 7 -57.06 -22.99 -32.62
N SER A 8 -57.05 -23.54 -31.41
CA SER A 8 -56.83 -22.79 -30.18
C SER A 8 -55.31 -22.55 -30.02
N GLU A 9 -54.82 -21.35 -30.31
CA GLU A 9 -53.52 -20.88 -29.90
C GLU A 9 -53.45 -20.70 -28.40
N ALA A 10 -52.87 -21.65 -27.69
CA ALA A 10 -52.51 -21.51 -26.30
C ALA A 10 -51.32 -20.54 -26.17
N SER A 11 -51.63 -19.26 -25.93
CA SER A 11 -50.63 -18.27 -25.55
C SER A 11 -50.05 -18.62 -24.20
N THR A 12 -48.85 -19.22 -24.20
CA THR A 12 -48.03 -19.40 -23.00
C THR A 12 -47.49 -18.04 -22.56
N THR A 13 -48.21 -17.36 -21.70
CA THR A 13 -47.74 -16.20 -20.93
C THR A 13 -46.64 -16.66 -19.99
N THR A 14 -45.41 -16.54 -20.44
CA THR A 14 -44.24 -16.66 -19.55
C THR A 14 -44.21 -15.47 -18.60
N THR A 15 -44.67 -15.67 -17.37
CA THR A 15 -44.55 -14.72 -16.28
C THR A 15 -43.05 -14.44 -16.07
N PRO A 16 -42.58 -13.17 -16.16
CA PRO A 16 -41.19 -12.83 -15.92
C PRO A 16 -40.86 -13.13 -14.46
N THR A 17 -39.85 -13.97 -14.24
CA THR A 17 -39.31 -14.27 -12.91
C THR A 17 -38.96 -12.96 -12.20
N PRO A 18 -39.50 -12.68 -10.99
CA PRO A 18 -39.25 -11.40 -10.31
C PRO A 18 -37.73 -11.21 -10.12
N ALA A 19 -37.21 -10.10 -10.61
CA ALA A 19 -35.83 -9.71 -10.41
C ALA A 19 -35.56 -9.61 -8.90
N ALA A 20 -34.55 -10.34 -8.40
CA ALA A 20 -34.20 -10.33 -7.00
C ALA A 20 -34.08 -8.89 -6.48
N PRO A 21 -34.59 -8.57 -5.27
CA PRO A 21 -34.57 -7.24 -4.69
C PRO A 21 -33.17 -6.65 -4.75
N ALA A 22 -33.07 -5.34 -4.99
CA ALA A 22 -31.78 -4.64 -5.16
C ALA A 22 -30.81 -4.88 -3.98
N GLU A 23 -31.36 -5.03 -2.78
CA GLU A 23 -30.59 -5.38 -1.56
C GLU A 23 -29.97 -6.77 -1.62
N GLU A 24 -30.64 -7.75 -2.18
CA GLU A 24 -30.10 -9.12 -2.28
C GLU A 24 -28.96 -9.18 -3.33
N ARG A 25 -29.08 -8.42 -4.40
CA ARG A 25 -27.98 -8.27 -5.39
C ARG A 25 -26.79 -7.56 -4.78
N ALA A 26 -26.98 -6.53 -3.97
CA ALA A 26 -25.93 -5.82 -3.24
C ALA A 26 -25.24 -6.73 -2.21
N ARG A 27 -26.00 -7.51 -1.44
CA ARG A 27 -25.47 -8.49 -0.46
C ARG A 27 -24.67 -9.60 -1.15
N ARG A 28 -25.14 -10.15 -2.26
CA ARG A 28 -24.42 -11.17 -3.05
C ARG A 28 -23.14 -10.60 -3.68
N GLY A 29 -23.18 -9.35 -4.15
CA GLY A 29 -21.99 -8.65 -4.65
C GLY A 29 -20.94 -8.45 -3.55
N ALA A 30 -21.35 -7.96 -2.38
CA ALA A 30 -20.47 -7.78 -1.23
C ALA A 30 -19.86 -9.10 -0.75
N ALA A 31 -20.64 -10.19 -0.68
CA ALA A 31 -20.15 -11.52 -0.30
C ALA A 31 -19.14 -12.08 -1.32
N LEU A 32 -19.33 -11.81 -2.61
CA LEU A 32 -18.39 -12.24 -3.66
C LEU A 32 -17.06 -11.48 -3.55
N VAL A 33 -17.12 -10.15 -3.36
CA VAL A 33 -15.91 -9.32 -3.17
C VAL A 33 -15.16 -9.76 -1.92
N HIS A 34 -15.87 -9.98 -0.81
CA HIS A 34 -15.24 -10.48 0.43
C HIS A 34 -14.55 -11.84 0.22
N ARG A 35 -15.19 -12.79 -0.47
CA ARG A 35 -14.56 -14.09 -0.79
C ARG A 35 -13.31 -13.94 -1.66
N LEU A 36 -13.33 -13.04 -2.64
CA LEU A 36 -12.17 -12.81 -3.52
C LEU A 36 -10.99 -12.20 -2.76
N VAL A 37 -11.25 -11.26 -1.84
CA VAL A 37 -10.21 -10.67 -0.97
C VAL A 37 -9.59 -11.73 -0.07
N VAL A 38 -10.41 -12.52 0.62
CA VAL A 38 -9.94 -13.60 1.51
C VAL A 38 -9.13 -14.66 0.76
N VAL A 39 -9.56 -15.09 -0.42
CA VAL A 39 -8.82 -16.07 -1.24
C VAL A 39 -7.46 -15.50 -1.67
N ARG A 40 -7.38 -14.22 -1.98
CA ARG A 40 -6.14 -13.55 -2.38
C ARG A 40 -5.17 -13.40 -1.21
N GLU A 41 -5.64 -12.99 -0.05
CA GLU A 41 -4.84 -12.90 1.19
C GLU A 41 -4.31 -14.29 1.61
N LEU A 42 -5.13 -15.34 1.51
CA LEU A 42 -4.71 -16.72 1.77
C LEU A 42 -3.63 -17.19 0.77
N GLY A 43 -3.73 -16.80 -0.50
CA GLY A 43 -2.72 -17.11 -1.51
C GLY A 43 -1.36 -16.48 -1.19
N ILE A 44 -1.35 -15.22 -0.73
CA ILE A 44 -0.12 -14.54 -0.33
C ILE A 44 0.47 -15.19 0.94
N LEU A 45 -0.39 -15.52 1.91
CA LEU A 45 0.04 -16.21 3.12
C LEU A 45 0.63 -17.59 2.80
N ALA A 46 0.02 -18.34 1.89
CA ALA A 46 0.54 -19.63 1.45
C ALA A 46 1.91 -19.47 0.75
N ALA A 47 2.07 -18.46 -0.11
CA ALA A 47 3.35 -18.17 -0.76
C ALA A 47 4.42 -17.78 0.26
N LEU A 48 4.08 -16.95 1.26
CA LEU A 48 4.97 -16.59 2.34
C LEU A 48 5.40 -17.80 3.17
N LEU A 49 4.45 -18.64 3.57
CA LEU A 49 4.74 -19.85 4.35
C LEU A 49 5.60 -20.83 3.54
N LEU A 50 5.30 -21.03 2.26
CA LEU A 50 6.11 -21.86 1.37
C LEU A 50 7.56 -21.35 1.29
N LEU A 51 7.73 -20.04 1.08
CA LEU A 51 9.06 -19.42 1.02
C LEU A 51 9.83 -19.62 2.34
N VAL A 52 9.16 -19.40 3.48
CA VAL A 52 9.77 -19.62 4.80
C VAL A 52 10.17 -21.09 4.98
N VAL A 53 9.28 -22.03 4.65
CA VAL A 53 9.58 -23.47 4.77
C VAL A 53 10.77 -23.85 3.88
N VAL A 54 10.79 -23.45 2.60
CA VAL A 54 11.90 -23.73 1.68
C VAL A 54 13.21 -23.17 2.22
N THR A 55 13.20 -21.93 2.72
CA THR A 55 14.39 -21.28 3.25
C THR A 55 14.88 -21.95 4.53
N VAL A 56 13.97 -22.37 5.42
CA VAL A 56 14.33 -23.07 6.68
C VAL A 56 14.89 -24.45 6.41
N VAL A 57 14.36 -25.18 5.43
CA VAL A 57 14.90 -26.48 5.03
C VAL A 57 16.31 -26.35 4.47
N ALA A 58 16.57 -25.29 3.68
CA ALA A 58 17.91 -25.03 3.15
C ALA A 58 18.87 -24.48 4.23
N ASN A 59 18.38 -23.62 5.13
CA ASN A 59 19.16 -23.02 6.19
C ASN A 59 18.33 -22.82 7.48
N PRO A 60 18.43 -23.73 8.46
CA PRO A 60 17.68 -23.63 9.72
C PRO A 60 17.95 -22.36 10.52
N ARG A 61 19.10 -21.69 10.31
CA ARG A 61 19.44 -20.42 10.97
C ARG A 61 18.54 -19.27 10.52
N PHE A 62 17.75 -19.45 9.45
CA PHE A 62 16.77 -18.47 9.00
C PHE A 62 15.76 -18.09 10.08
N LEU A 63 15.39 -19.03 10.97
CA LEU A 63 14.51 -18.76 12.11
C LEU A 63 15.28 -18.34 13.38
N SER A 64 16.56 -17.98 13.29
CA SER A 64 17.26 -17.42 14.45
C SER A 64 16.57 -16.14 14.94
N GLY A 65 16.57 -15.91 16.26
CA GLY A 65 15.93 -14.73 16.85
C GLY A 65 16.46 -13.41 16.32
N GLN A 66 17.73 -13.37 15.89
CA GLN A 66 18.33 -12.19 15.25
C GLN A 66 17.71 -11.96 13.87
N ASN A 67 17.69 -13.00 13.02
CA ASN A 67 17.17 -12.86 11.65
C ASN A 67 15.65 -12.52 11.63
N ILE A 68 14.86 -13.15 12.49
CA ILE A 68 13.43 -12.81 12.65
C ILE A 68 13.26 -11.33 13.03
N ARG A 69 14.08 -10.84 13.96
CA ARG A 69 14.04 -9.44 14.37
C ARG A 69 14.35 -8.50 13.22
N ASP A 70 15.45 -8.75 12.51
CA ASP A 70 15.89 -7.91 11.40
C ASP A 70 14.87 -7.91 10.27
N LEU A 71 14.22 -9.05 10.02
CA LEU A 71 13.13 -9.20 9.08
C LEU A 71 11.91 -8.39 9.52
N LEU A 72 11.47 -8.50 10.77
CA LEU A 72 10.32 -7.76 11.30
C LEU A 72 10.55 -6.25 11.25
N ILE A 73 11.73 -5.77 11.62
CA ILE A 73 12.07 -4.35 11.57
C ILE A 73 12.09 -3.86 10.10
N SER A 74 12.67 -4.64 9.18
CA SER A 74 12.70 -4.27 7.75
C SER A 74 11.30 -4.26 7.16
N ALA A 75 10.49 -5.27 7.46
CA ALA A 75 9.10 -5.34 7.02
C ALA A 75 8.26 -4.20 7.56
N SER A 76 8.56 -3.70 8.78
CA SER A 76 7.81 -2.60 9.40
C SER A 76 7.85 -1.33 8.56
N ILE A 77 9.02 -0.93 8.07
CA ILE A 77 9.20 0.28 7.25
C ILE A 77 8.40 0.15 5.95
N LEU A 78 8.56 -0.97 5.24
CA LEU A 78 7.84 -1.21 3.99
C LEU A 78 6.32 -1.33 4.20
N THR A 79 5.88 -1.90 5.33
CA THR A 79 4.47 -2.04 5.71
C THR A 79 3.81 -0.68 5.95
N VAL A 80 4.48 0.25 6.64
CA VAL A 80 3.96 1.61 6.87
C VAL A 80 3.82 2.36 5.55
N LEU A 81 4.81 2.27 4.67
CA LEU A 81 4.75 2.84 3.31
C LEU A 81 3.62 2.23 2.49
N ALA A 82 3.48 0.89 2.49
CA ALA A 82 2.45 0.18 1.76
C ALA A 82 1.03 0.50 2.29
N ALA A 83 0.89 0.75 3.58
CA ALA A 83 -0.37 1.23 4.15
C ALA A 83 -0.76 2.61 3.59
N GLY A 84 0.17 3.57 3.53
CA GLY A 84 -0.04 4.87 2.90
C GLY A 84 -0.37 4.76 1.41
N GLN A 85 0.42 3.97 0.70
CA GLN A 85 0.22 3.72 -0.72
C GLN A 85 -1.14 3.09 -1.04
N THR A 86 -1.64 2.20 -0.16
CA THR A 86 -2.97 1.62 -0.30
C THR A 86 -4.05 2.69 -0.29
N VAL A 87 -3.96 3.68 0.61
CA VAL A 87 -4.92 4.80 0.69
C VAL A 87 -4.97 5.60 -0.61
N VAL A 88 -3.82 5.78 -1.27
CA VAL A 88 -3.72 6.46 -2.56
C VAL A 88 -4.21 5.58 -3.71
N ILE A 89 -3.75 4.32 -3.80
CA ILE A 89 -4.09 3.42 -4.92
C ILE A 89 -5.59 3.13 -4.98
N VAL A 90 -6.28 2.97 -3.84
CA VAL A 90 -7.73 2.74 -3.85
C VAL A 90 -8.51 3.90 -4.48
N THR A 91 -7.92 5.09 -4.64
CA THR A 91 -8.51 6.25 -5.36
C THR A 91 -8.12 6.35 -6.83
N ARG A 92 -7.54 5.32 -7.44
CA ARG A 92 -6.94 5.30 -8.81
C ARG A 92 -5.72 6.20 -8.97
N ASN A 93 -5.04 6.52 -7.89
CA ASN A 93 -3.81 7.31 -7.93
C ASN A 93 -2.63 6.45 -7.48
N VAL A 94 -1.42 6.87 -7.85
CA VAL A 94 -0.17 6.24 -7.39
C VAL A 94 0.76 7.34 -6.92
N ASP A 95 1.42 7.13 -5.79
CA ASP A 95 2.42 8.04 -5.27
C ASP A 95 3.82 7.40 -5.40
N LEU A 96 4.58 7.82 -6.39
CA LEU A 96 5.95 7.36 -6.59
C LEU A 96 6.98 8.19 -5.81
N SER A 97 6.56 9.28 -5.16
CA SER A 97 7.47 10.11 -4.38
C SER A 97 7.72 9.60 -2.96
N VAL A 98 7.04 8.50 -2.55
CA VAL A 98 7.11 7.98 -1.18
C VAL A 98 8.54 7.62 -0.74
N GLY A 99 9.40 7.17 -1.67
CA GLY A 99 10.80 6.86 -1.39
C GLY A 99 11.63 8.12 -1.09
N SER A 100 11.48 9.17 -1.89
CA SER A 100 12.16 10.46 -1.66
C SER A 100 11.57 11.21 -0.47
N THR A 101 10.26 11.11 -0.22
CA THR A 101 9.60 11.65 0.97
C THR A 101 10.14 10.98 2.25
N LEU A 102 10.33 9.66 2.23
CA LEU A 102 10.98 8.93 3.30
C LEU A 102 12.40 9.46 3.54
N GLY A 103 13.22 9.57 2.47
CA GLY A 103 14.59 10.06 2.55
C GLY A 103 14.68 11.46 3.16
N LEU A 104 13.94 12.40 2.60
CA LEU A 104 13.88 13.79 3.07
C LEU A 104 13.41 13.88 4.55
N SER A 105 12.42 13.08 4.94
CA SER A 105 11.94 13.03 6.33
C SER A 105 12.97 12.42 7.27
N ALA A 106 13.69 11.38 6.82
CA ALA A 106 14.76 10.75 7.60
C ALA A 106 15.91 11.73 7.81
N TYR A 107 16.35 12.40 6.75
CA TYR A 107 17.42 13.39 6.81
C TYR A 107 17.02 14.61 7.66
N ALA A 108 15.79 15.13 7.52
CA ALA A 108 15.26 16.22 8.33
C ALA A 108 15.24 15.87 9.83
N THR A 109 14.78 14.65 10.16
CA THR A 109 14.77 14.14 11.54
C THR A 109 16.20 14.04 12.10
N GLY A 110 17.11 13.46 11.33
CA GLY A 110 18.52 13.34 11.73
C GLY A 110 19.18 14.70 11.93
N THR A 111 18.98 15.63 10.99
CA THR A 111 19.52 17.00 11.09
C THR A 111 18.99 17.72 12.33
N LEU A 112 17.69 17.61 12.63
CA LEU A 112 17.09 18.19 13.84
C LEU A 112 17.77 17.65 15.11
N LEU A 113 17.96 16.34 15.18
CA LEU A 113 18.56 15.68 16.35
C LEU A 113 20.04 16.04 16.54
N VAL A 114 20.77 16.31 15.46
CA VAL A 114 22.18 16.68 15.50
C VAL A 114 22.35 18.17 15.81
N THR A 115 21.51 19.03 15.26
CA THR A 115 21.60 20.48 15.49
C THR A 115 20.99 20.90 16.83
N ALA A 116 20.02 20.13 17.34
CA ALA A 116 19.36 20.33 18.62
C ALA A 116 19.32 19.03 19.44
N PRO A 117 20.47 18.59 20.02
CA PRO A 117 20.57 17.27 20.68
C PRO A 117 19.64 17.07 21.88
N GLY A 118 19.12 18.18 22.47
CA GLY A 118 18.12 18.14 23.54
C GLY A 118 16.68 17.93 23.08
N THR A 119 16.44 17.80 21.77
CA THR A 119 15.08 17.60 21.23
C THR A 119 14.48 16.28 21.75
N PRO A 120 13.29 16.32 22.38
CA PRO A 120 12.60 15.11 22.79
C PRO A 120 12.29 14.21 21.57
N VAL A 121 12.50 12.91 21.72
CA VAL A 121 12.27 11.94 20.64
C VAL A 121 10.87 12.07 20.00
N PRO A 122 9.76 12.22 20.75
CA PRO A 122 8.44 12.40 20.16
C PRO A 122 8.33 13.63 19.25
N LEU A 123 9.04 14.70 19.58
CA LEU A 123 9.06 15.93 18.76
C LEU A 123 9.84 15.69 17.45
N ALA A 124 10.95 14.96 17.51
CA ALA A 124 11.69 14.57 16.31
C ALA A 124 10.85 13.65 15.39
N VAL A 125 10.10 12.72 15.97
CA VAL A 125 9.13 11.87 15.23
C VAL A 125 8.07 12.74 14.57
N LEU A 126 7.48 13.68 15.31
CA LEU A 126 6.47 14.59 14.78
C LEU A 126 7.03 15.44 13.62
N ALA A 127 8.25 15.96 13.75
CA ALA A 127 8.90 16.73 12.69
C ALA A 127 9.03 15.92 11.39
N GLY A 128 9.49 14.67 11.45
CA GLY A 128 9.57 13.79 10.28
C GLY A 128 8.20 13.51 9.65
N VAL A 129 7.18 13.26 10.48
CA VAL A 129 5.80 13.05 10.01
C VAL A 129 5.24 14.31 9.34
N VAL A 130 5.52 15.49 9.89
CA VAL A 130 5.09 16.79 9.31
C VAL A 130 5.77 17.04 7.98
N VAL A 131 7.08 16.81 7.86
CA VAL A 131 7.79 16.90 6.57
C VAL A 131 7.14 16.00 5.52
N GLY A 132 6.88 14.74 5.87
CA GLY A 132 6.20 13.83 4.97
C GLY A 132 4.78 14.28 4.61
N ALA A 133 4.01 14.77 5.58
CA ALA A 133 2.66 15.31 5.36
C ALA A 133 2.66 16.52 4.42
N LEU A 134 3.64 17.41 4.51
CA LEU A 134 3.82 18.57 3.62
C LEU A 134 4.15 18.13 2.20
N CYS A 135 5.01 17.10 2.01
CA CYS A 135 5.27 16.49 0.70
C CYS A 135 3.98 15.91 0.11
N GLY A 136 3.21 15.16 0.92
CA GLY A 136 1.92 14.62 0.51
C GLY A 136 0.89 15.71 0.21
N LEU A 137 0.87 16.81 0.97
CA LEU A 137 0.01 17.96 0.72
C LEU A 137 0.32 18.60 -0.63
N LEU A 138 1.60 18.80 -0.96
CA LEU A 138 2.02 19.35 -2.25
C LEU A 138 1.53 18.46 -3.40
N ASN A 139 1.78 17.15 -3.33
CA ASN A 139 1.28 16.20 -4.32
C ASN A 139 -0.25 16.23 -4.42
N GLY A 140 -0.92 16.16 -3.29
CA GLY A 140 -2.38 16.16 -3.21
C GLY A 140 -3.01 17.42 -3.79
N VAL A 141 -2.42 18.60 -3.57
CA VAL A 141 -2.90 19.86 -4.16
C VAL A 141 -2.75 19.82 -5.68
N ILE A 142 -1.61 19.44 -6.20
CA ILE A 142 -1.38 19.40 -7.65
C ILE A 142 -2.31 18.36 -8.32
N VAL A 143 -2.45 17.18 -7.75
CA VAL A 143 -3.31 16.12 -8.30
C VAL A 143 -4.79 16.47 -8.17
N ALA A 144 -5.25 16.89 -6.98
CA ALA A 144 -6.66 17.05 -6.70
C ALA A 144 -7.23 18.39 -7.17
N VAL A 145 -6.43 19.47 -7.13
CA VAL A 145 -6.88 20.83 -7.49
C VAL A 145 -6.52 21.17 -8.93
N ALA A 146 -5.24 20.97 -9.32
CA ALA A 146 -4.78 21.22 -10.69
C ALA A 146 -5.17 20.08 -11.67
N LYS A 147 -5.70 18.95 -11.16
CA LYS A 147 -6.18 17.78 -11.93
C LYS A 147 -5.11 17.18 -12.85
N VAL A 148 -3.85 17.25 -12.42
CA VAL A 148 -2.73 16.64 -13.15
C VAL A 148 -2.67 15.14 -12.80
N PRO A 149 -2.39 14.25 -13.76
CA PRO A 149 -2.25 12.82 -13.49
C PRO A 149 -1.22 12.53 -12.40
N SER A 150 -1.60 11.73 -11.40
CA SER A 150 -0.77 11.47 -10.22
C SER A 150 0.62 10.91 -10.53
N LEU A 151 0.72 10.01 -11.52
CA LEU A 151 2.00 9.45 -11.95
C LEU A 151 2.99 10.53 -12.42
N VAL A 152 2.50 11.53 -13.17
CA VAL A 152 3.35 12.63 -13.68
C VAL A 152 3.79 13.52 -12.51
N VAL A 153 2.85 13.88 -11.62
CA VAL A 153 3.13 14.71 -10.45
C VAL A 153 4.14 14.04 -9.54
N THR A 154 3.88 12.77 -9.16
CA THR A 154 4.69 12.07 -8.17
C THR A 154 6.06 11.64 -8.70
N LEU A 155 6.20 11.42 -10.01
CA LEU A 155 7.51 11.29 -10.65
C LEU A 155 8.28 12.61 -10.60
N GLY A 156 7.64 13.73 -10.93
CA GLY A 156 8.27 15.05 -10.83
C GLY A 156 8.71 15.37 -9.41
N THR A 157 7.83 15.15 -8.41
CA THR A 157 8.15 15.42 -7.01
C THR A 157 9.11 14.40 -6.40
N LEU A 158 9.18 13.16 -6.91
CA LEU A 158 10.24 12.21 -6.54
C LEU A 158 11.62 12.83 -6.77
N TYR A 159 11.86 13.37 -7.95
CA TYR A 159 13.14 14.02 -8.27
C TYR A 159 13.30 15.37 -7.56
N ALA A 160 12.23 16.15 -7.43
CA ALA A 160 12.27 17.42 -6.71
C ALA A 160 12.65 17.23 -5.22
N PHE A 161 11.99 16.31 -4.51
CA PHE A 161 12.28 16.04 -3.10
C PHE A 161 13.68 15.43 -2.93
N ARG A 162 14.10 14.55 -3.87
CA ARG A 162 15.47 14.01 -3.88
C ARG A 162 16.50 15.11 -4.10
N GLY A 163 16.24 16.04 -5.03
CA GLY A 163 17.10 17.19 -5.28
C GLY A 163 17.19 18.13 -4.08
N ILE A 164 16.07 18.41 -3.40
CA ILE A 164 16.03 19.21 -2.17
C ILE A 164 16.85 18.53 -1.07
N ASP A 165 16.71 17.22 -0.87
CA ASP A 165 17.45 16.45 0.12
C ASP A 165 18.98 16.53 -0.14
N SER A 166 19.39 16.29 -1.38
CA SER A 166 20.79 16.35 -1.82
C SER A 166 21.38 17.75 -1.66
N LEU A 167 20.63 18.79 -2.04
CA LEU A 167 21.04 20.19 -1.90
C LEU A 167 21.21 20.56 -0.42
N TRP A 168 20.25 20.17 0.41
CA TRP A 168 20.31 20.41 1.85
C TRP A 168 21.52 19.72 2.48
N ALA A 169 21.75 18.44 2.17
CA ALA A 169 22.92 17.69 2.64
C ALA A 169 24.24 18.37 2.24
N SER A 170 24.34 18.82 1.00
CA SER A 170 25.54 19.52 0.49
C SER A 170 25.76 20.87 1.20
N GLN A 171 24.71 21.70 1.33
CA GLN A 171 24.82 23.04 1.93
C GLN A 171 25.03 23.00 3.44
N SER A 172 24.50 21.97 4.14
CA SER A 172 24.71 21.82 5.57
C SER A 172 26.13 21.37 5.94
N GLY A 173 26.97 21.03 4.95
CA GLY A 173 28.27 20.41 5.15
C GLY A 173 28.21 19.00 5.75
N ARG A 174 27.03 18.38 5.77
CA ARG A 174 26.75 17.05 6.33
C ARG A 174 26.18 16.12 5.27
N LEU A 175 27.01 15.71 4.33
CA LEU A 175 26.59 14.76 3.29
C LEU A 175 26.04 13.45 3.89
N GLN A 176 26.48 13.12 5.11
CA GLN A 176 26.05 11.95 5.86
C GLN A 176 25.91 12.28 7.34
N ILE A 177 24.86 11.80 7.98
CA ILE A 177 24.66 11.81 9.43
C ILE A 177 24.94 10.38 9.91
N ASN A 178 25.82 10.21 10.88
CA ASN A 178 26.25 8.91 11.37
C ASN A 178 25.63 8.58 12.72
N ALA A 179 25.71 7.32 13.12
CA ALA A 179 25.25 6.82 14.40
C ALA A 179 25.88 7.54 15.60
N ALA A 180 27.14 8.02 15.47
CA ALA A 180 27.81 8.77 16.51
C ALA A 180 27.15 10.12 16.80
N ASP A 181 26.55 10.73 15.77
CA ASP A 181 25.94 12.05 15.84
C ASP A 181 24.54 12.03 16.47
N LEU A 182 23.87 10.86 16.47
CA LEU A 182 22.50 10.71 16.92
C LEU A 182 22.40 10.45 18.44
N PRO A 183 21.42 11.05 19.15
CA PRO A 183 21.19 10.81 20.58
C PRO A 183 20.91 9.33 20.87
N SER A 184 21.42 8.84 22.00
CA SER A 184 21.25 7.45 22.43
C SER A 184 19.77 7.06 22.59
N GLY A 185 18.91 7.96 23.08
CA GLY A 185 17.48 7.73 23.21
C GLY A 185 16.79 7.48 21.87
N PHE A 186 17.20 8.16 20.80
CA PHE A 186 16.67 7.92 19.46
C PHE A 186 17.15 6.58 18.90
N LYS A 187 18.44 6.27 19.06
CA LYS A 187 19.01 5.00 18.62
C LYS A 187 18.37 3.79 19.33
N ALA A 188 18.00 3.97 20.58
CA ALA A 188 17.36 2.92 21.37
C ALA A 188 16.01 2.46 20.78
N ILE A 189 15.31 3.28 19.99
CA ILE A 189 14.03 2.90 19.35
C ILE A 189 14.20 1.65 18.47
N ALA A 190 15.29 1.56 17.72
CA ALA A 190 15.53 0.40 16.85
C ALA A 190 15.76 -0.91 17.61
N SER A 191 16.33 -0.83 18.81
CA SER A 191 16.61 -1.99 19.66
C SER A 191 15.50 -2.26 20.68
N ALA A 192 14.60 -1.29 20.91
CA ALA A 192 13.53 -1.39 21.89
C ALA A 192 12.55 -2.54 21.55
N ARG A 193 12.11 -3.23 22.61
CA ARG A 193 11.19 -4.37 22.51
C ARG A 193 10.15 -4.32 23.62
N VAL A 194 8.96 -4.75 23.26
CA VAL A 194 7.87 -5.02 24.22
C VAL A 194 7.53 -6.51 24.09
N LEU A 195 7.63 -7.26 25.18
CA LEU A 195 7.42 -8.72 25.18
C LEU A 195 8.25 -9.47 24.10
N GLY A 196 9.46 -9.01 23.83
CA GLY A 196 10.34 -9.62 22.82
C GLY A 196 10.12 -9.15 21.38
N VAL A 197 9.02 -8.42 21.10
CA VAL A 197 8.65 -7.92 19.77
C VAL A 197 9.28 -6.53 19.55
N PRO A 198 9.91 -6.24 18.38
CA PRO A 198 10.46 -4.93 18.09
C PRO A 198 9.39 -3.82 18.12
N VAL A 199 9.69 -2.68 18.74
CA VAL A 199 8.76 -1.55 18.82
C VAL A 199 8.39 -1.03 17.42
N LEU A 200 9.32 -0.99 16.49
CA LEU A 200 9.04 -0.58 15.10
C LEU A 200 7.99 -1.47 14.43
N PHE A 201 7.98 -2.77 14.73
CA PHE A 201 6.96 -3.68 14.23
C PHE A 201 5.59 -3.42 14.86
N LEU A 202 5.55 -3.16 16.17
CA LEU A 202 4.30 -2.79 16.85
C LEU A 202 3.72 -1.48 16.30
N VAL A 203 4.56 -0.49 15.98
CA VAL A 203 4.13 0.75 15.32
C VAL A 203 3.54 0.44 13.94
N ALA A 204 4.17 -0.42 13.15
CA ALA A 204 3.64 -0.80 11.83
C ALA A 204 2.28 -1.52 11.94
N VAL A 205 2.14 -2.43 12.91
CA VAL A 205 0.86 -3.12 13.17
C VAL A 205 -0.22 -2.11 13.58
N LEU A 206 0.11 -1.17 14.48
CA LEU A 206 -0.81 -0.12 14.89
C LEU A 206 -1.27 0.73 13.69
N VAL A 207 -0.34 1.13 12.80
CA VAL A 207 -0.66 1.87 11.57
C VAL A 207 -1.59 1.07 10.68
N VAL A 208 -1.29 -0.20 10.42
CA VAL A 208 -2.12 -1.08 9.57
C VAL A 208 -3.54 -1.22 10.15
N VAL A 209 -3.64 -1.44 11.46
CA VAL A 209 -4.94 -1.55 12.15
C VAL A 209 -5.70 -0.22 12.09
N ALA A 210 -5.04 0.89 12.38
CA ALA A 210 -5.67 2.22 12.36
C ALA A 210 -6.15 2.59 10.95
N VAL A 211 -5.29 2.45 9.92
CA VAL A 211 -5.67 2.73 8.52
C VAL A 211 -6.75 1.78 8.05
N GLY A 212 -6.63 0.48 8.34
CA GLY A 212 -7.64 -0.52 7.99
C GLY A 212 -8.99 -0.24 8.65
N PHE A 213 -8.98 0.17 9.92
CA PHE A 213 -10.19 0.57 10.65
C PHE A 213 -10.84 1.81 10.02
N VAL A 214 -10.04 2.85 9.69
CA VAL A 214 -10.54 4.06 9.03
C VAL A 214 -11.14 3.74 7.66
N LEU A 215 -10.43 2.98 6.83
CA LEU A 215 -10.91 2.61 5.51
C LEU A 215 -12.21 1.80 5.53
N ARG A 216 -12.38 0.93 6.54
CA ARG A 216 -13.56 0.06 6.65
C ARG A 216 -14.74 0.72 7.37
N SER A 217 -14.48 1.44 8.47
CA SER A 217 -15.51 1.88 9.41
C SER A 217 -15.99 3.31 9.14
N TYR A 218 -15.12 4.20 8.66
CA TYR A 218 -15.52 5.59 8.43
C TYR A 218 -16.09 5.80 7.04
N ARG A 219 -17.06 6.73 6.94
CA ARG A 219 -17.64 7.17 5.67
C ARG A 219 -16.55 7.66 4.71
N SER A 220 -15.63 8.49 5.20
CA SER A 220 -14.51 9.00 4.41
C SER A 220 -13.64 7.89 3.80
N GLY A 221 -13.38 6.81 4.53
CA GLY A 221 -12.63 5.66 4.03
C GLY A 221 -13.38 4.91 2.93
N ARG A 222 -14.68 4.65 3.13
CA ARG A 222 -15.51 3.99 2.10
C ARG A 222 -15.66 4.84 0.83
N GLU A 223 -15.71 6.17 0.97
CA GLU A 223 -15.76 7.09 -0.17
C GLU A 223 -14.53 6.99 -1.07
N LEU A 224 -13.33 6.67 -0.51
CA LEU A 224 -12.11 6.46 -1.31
C LEU A 224 -12.27 5.27 -2.28
N TYR A 225 -12.86 4.17 -1.82
CA TYR A 225 -13.17 3.03 -2.69
C TYR A 225 -14.22 3.38 -3.75
N GLY A 226 -15.24 4.16 -3.39
CA GLY A 226 -16.25 4.66 -4.33
C GLY A 226 -15.61 5.51 -5.43
N ILE A 227 -14.71 6.43 -5.07
CA ILE A 227 -13.95 7.27 -6.01
C ILE A 227 -13.12 6.38 -6.95
N GLY A 228 -12.45 5.38 -6.41
CA GLY A 228 -11.65 4.47 -7.22
C GLY A 228 -12.47 3.56 -8.13
N SER A 229 -13.69 3.21 -7.77
CA SER A 229 -14.57 2.41 -8.63
C SER A 229 -15.06 3.20 -9.83
N ASP A 230 -15.60 4.40 -9.58
CA ASP A 230 -16.08 5.32 -10.61
C ASP A 230 -16.05 6.77 -10.06
N PRO A 231 -15.05 7.58 -10.47
CA PRO A 231 -14.94 8.97 -10.01
C PRO A 231 -16.10 9.87 -10.41
N GLU A 232 -16.72 9.61 -11.59
CA GLU A 232 -17.87 10.40 -12.05
C GLU A 232 -19.13 10.07 -11.25
N ALA A 233 -19.44 8.78 -11.07
CA ALA A 233 -20.55 8.35 -10.23
C ALA A 233 -20.38 8.83 -8.77
N ALA A 234 -19.16 8.81 -8.24
CA ALA A 234 -18.86 9.33 -6.92
C ALA A 234 -19.16 10.83 -6.81
N ARG A 235 -18.80 11.62 -7.84
CA ARG A 235 -19.08 13.06 -7.91
C ARG A 235 -20.58 13.33 -7.97
N LEU A 236 -21.31 12.60 -8.82
CA LEU A 236 -22.78 12.71 -8.95
C LEU A 236 -23.50 12.33 -7.65
N SER A 237 -22.89 11.44 -6.86
CA SER A 237 -23.39 11.06 -5.53
C SER A 237 -23.02 12.07 -4.42
N GLY A 238 -22.45 13.23 -4.77
CA GLY A 238 -22.10 14.29 -3.82
C GLY A 238 -20.82 14.06 -3.01
N ILE A 239 -19.98 13.07 -3.41
CA ILE A 239 -18.70 12.85 -2.74
C ILE A 239 -17.71 13.94 -3.16
N PRO A 240 -17.04 14.63 -2.21
CA PRO A 240 -16.06 15.68 -2.51
C PRO A 240 -14.73 15.07 -2.95
N VAL A 241 -14.69 14.55 -4.20
CA VAL A 241 -13.58 13.76 -4.75
C VAL A 241 -12.21 14.43 -4.53
N GLY A 242 -12.07 15.72 -4.87
CA GLY A 242 -10.81 16.45 -4.71
C GLY A 242 -10.32 16.47 -3.27
N ARG A 243 -11.20 16.76 -2.29
CA ARG A 243 -10.84 16.78 -0.86
C ARG A 243 -10.42 15.39 -0.37
N ARG A 244 -11.06 14.32 -0.86
CA ARG A 244 -10.73 12.95 -0.48
C ARG A 244 -9.39 12.50 -1.05
N VAL A 245 -9.11 12.81 -2.32
CA VAL A 245 -7.83 12.52 -2.97
C VAL A 245 -6.70 13.31 -2.29
N LEU A 246 -6.90 14.61 -2.02
CA LEU A 246 -5.93 15.41 -1.27
C LEU A 246 -5.62 14.79 0.09
N ALA A 247 -6.64 14.42 0.86
CA ALA A 247 -6.45 13.77 2.16
C ALA A 247 -5.70 12.43 2.04
N ALA A 248 -5.95 11.66 0.98
CA ALA A 248 -5.25 10.40 0.73
C ALA A 248 -3.73 10.63 0.53
N PHE A 249 -3.34 11.66 -0.23
CA PHE A 249 -1.93 12.01 -0.42
C PHE A 249 -1.29 12.54 0.88
N VAL A 250 -2.00 13.36 1.66
CA VAL A 250 -1.49 13.85 2.96
C VAL A 250 -1.24 12.69 3.92
N VAL A 251 -2.16 11.73 4.00
CA VAL A 251 -2.00 10.53 4.84
C VAL A 251 -0.83 9.66 4.34
N SER A 252 -0.73 9.45 3.02
CA SER A 252 0.40 8.71 2.42
C SER A 252 1.73 9.39 2.75
N GLY A 253 1.82 10.70 2.57
CA GLY A 253 3.01 11.48 2.89
C GLY A 253 3.36 11.44 4.39
N ALA A 254 2.37 11.58 5.28
CA ALA A 254 2.59 11.48 6.73
C ALA A 254 3.13 10.09 7.13
N LEU A 255 2.60 9.02 6.53
CA LEU A 255 3.10 7.66 6.75
C LEU A 255 4.48 7.44 6.14
N ALA A 256 4.77 8.05 4.99
CA ALA A 256 6.12 8.05 4.41
C ALA A 256 7.11 8.80 5.33
N GLY A 257 6.68 9.91 5.94
CA GLY A 257 7.45 10.63 6.96
C GLY A 257 7.73 9.78 8.20
N LEU A 258 6.71 9.08 8.72
CA LEU A 258 6.88 8.14 9.83
C LEU A 258 7.84 7.00 9.46
N ALA A 259 7.71 6.44 8.25
CA ALA A 259 8.64 5.43 7.74
C ALA A 259 10.08 5.97 7.63
N GLY A 260 10.25 7.26 7.29
CA GLY A 260 11.53 7.96 7.29
C GLY A 260 12.17 8.03 8.67
N VAL A 261 11.39 8.35 9.70
CA VAL A 261 11.86 8.32 11.10
C VAL A 261 12.25 6.90 11.52
N MET A 262 11.43 5.90 11.18
CA MET A 262 11.73 4.48 11.45
C MET A 262 13.01 4.04 10.73
N TYR A 263 13.22 4.50 9.50
CA TYR A 263 14.42 4.27 8.70
C TYR A 263 15.64 4.89 9.39
N ALA A 264 15.54 6.15 9.82
CA ALA A 264 16.58 6.86 10.55
C ALA A 264 16.99 6.14 11.83
N ALA A 265 16.02 5.70 12.63
CA ALA A 265 16.28 4.96 13.86
C ALA A 265 16.99 3.61 13.58
N ARG A 266 16.60 2.90 12.50
CA ARG A 266 17.14 1.59 12.16
C ARG A 266 18.57 1.66 11.63
N PHE A 267 18.76 2.47 10.59
CA PHE A 267 20.04 2.47 9.87
C PHE A 267 21.08 3.36 10.53
N GLN A 268 20.64 4.41 11.24
CA GLN A 268 21.52 5.33 11.98
C GLN A 268 22.62 5.99 11.12
N THR A 269 22.56 5.78 9.82
CA THR A 269 23.40 6.38 8.80
C THR A 269 22.48 6.92 7.73
N LEU A 270 22.45 8.24 7.58
CA LEU A 270 21.48 8.93 6.73
C LEU A 270 22.23 9.79 5.73
N ASP A 271 21.88 9.62 4.49
CA ASP A 271 22.36 10.41 3.36
C ASP A 271 21.20 10.73 2.42
N ALA A 272 21.44 11.58 1.43
CA ALA A 272 20.41 12.00 0.47
C ALA A 272 19.95 10.88 -0.46
N THR A 273 20.54 9.68 -0.42
CA THR A 273 20.11 8.50 -1.20
C THR A 273 19.13 7.60 -0.43
N ALA A 274 18.89 7.92 0.84
CA ALA A 274 17.97 7.16 1.67
C ALA A 274 16.59 6.99 0.99
N GLY A 275 16.05 5.78 1.02
CA GLY A 275 14.76 5.46 0.40
C GLY A 275 14.77 5.34 -1.13
N THR A 276 15.92 5.44 -1.80
CA THR A 276 16.00 5.24 -3.26
C THR A 276 15.57 3.82 -3.64
N GLY A 277 14.71 3.71 -4.66
CA GLY A 277 14.16 2.43 -5.13
C GLY A 277 13.01 1.89 -4.29
N GLN A 278 12.71 2.47 -3.12
CA GLN A 278 11.61 1.99 -2.26
C GLN A 278 10.24 2.20 -2.89
N GLU A 279 10.07 3.20 -3.76
CA GLU A 279 8.80 3.51 -4.43
C GLU A 279 8.22 2.32 -5.17
N LEU A 280 9.04 1.59 -5.92
CA LEU A 280 8.58 0.41 -6.67
C LEU A 280 8.28 -0.77 -5.75
N PHE A 281 9.08 -0.97 -4.69
CA PHE A 281 8.80 -2.00 -3.68
C PHE A 281 7.49 -1.73 -2.94
N VAL A 282 7.17 -0.48 -2.66
CA VAL A 282 5.93 -0.07 -1.98
C VAL A 282 4.71 -0.34 -2.86
N VAL A 283 4.77 0.05 -4.14
CA VAL A 283 3.71 -0.27 -5.11
C VAL A 283 3.57 -1.78 -5.26
N ALA A 284 4.70 -2.50 -5.39
CA ALA A 284 4.70 -3.96 -5.46
C ALA A 284 4.02 -4.59 -4.24
N ALA A 285 4.37 -4.15 -3.03
CA ALA A 285 3.78 -4.66 -1.79
C ALA A 285 2.26 -4.48 -1.77
N ALA A 286 1.76 -3.31 -2.16
CA ALA A 286 0.33 -3.03 -2.23
C ALA A 286 -0.36 -3.90 -3.30
N VAL A 287 0.19 -3.97 -4.52
CA VAL A 287 -0.42 -4.70 -5.65
C VAL A 287 -0.36 -6.21 -5.45
N VAL A 288 0.78 -6.76 -5.05
CA VAL A 288 0.93 -8.17 -4.68
C VAL A 288 0.00 -8.48 -3.50
N GLY A 289 -0.07 -7.56 -2.52
CA GLY A 289 -0.98 -7.60 -1.38
C GLY A 289 -2.46 -7.55 -1.73
N GLY A 290 -2.81 -7.34 -2.98
CA GLY A 290 -4.20 -7.42 -3.42
C GLY A 290 -4.91 -6.09 -3.59
N VAL A 291 -4.20 -4.98 -3.51
CA VAL A 291 -4.76 -3.67 -3.87
C VAL A 291 -4.83 -3.56 -5.39
N ALA A 292 -6.02 -3.30 -5.92
CA ALA A 292 -6.22 -3.15 -7.36
C ALA A 292 -5.58 -1.86 -7.86
N ILE A 293 -4.65 -1.97 -8.82
CA ILE A 293 -3.92 -0.81 -9.36
C ILE A 293 -4.85 0.20 -10.05
N PHE A 294 -5.99 -0.29 -10.55
CA PHE A 294 -7.03 0.56 -11.16
C PHE A 294 -8.02 1.14 -10.14
N GLY A 295 -7.74 0.99 -8.84
CA GLY A 295 -8.53 1.53 -7.74
C GLY A 295 -9.81 0.75 -7.40
N GLY A 296 -10.55 1.24 -6.43
CA GLY A 296 -11.87 0.74 -6.05
C GLY A 296 -11.88 -0.53 -5.21
N SER A 297 -10.76 -1.23 -5.04
CA SER A 297 -10.69 -2.42 -4.21
C SER A 297 -9.28 -2.67 -3.66
N GLY A 298 -9.20 -3.39 -2.55
CA GLY A 298 -7.95 -3.74 -1.89
C GLY A 298 -8.06 -3.69 -0.37
N SER A 299 -7.03 -4.20 0.30
CA SER A 299 -6.96 -4.29 1.76
C SER A 299 -5.57 -3.85 2.23
N VAL A 300 -5.54 -2.99 3.25
CA VAL A 300 -4.28 -2.62 3.92
C VAL A 300 -3.62 -3.84 4.57
N TYR A 301 -4.43 -4.79 5.05
CA TYR A 301 -3.92 -6.03 5.63
C TYR A 301 -3.21 -6.88 4.57
N GLY A 302 -3.81 -6.96 3.37
CA GLY A 302 -3.17 -7.61 2.23
C GLY A 302 -1.87 -6.92 1.82
N ALA A 303 -1.85 -5.57 1.75
CA ALA A 303 -0.64 -4.81 1.47
C ALA A 303 0.48 -5.05 2.51
N ALA A 304 0.12 -5.18 3.79
CA ALA A 304 1.05 -5.55 4.87
C ALA A 304 1.63 -6.96 4.67
N LEU A 305 0.81 -7.94 4.27
CA LEU A 305 1.26 -9.29 3.91
C LEU A 305 2.17 -9.25 2.67
N GLY A 306 1.85 -8.43 1.68
CA GLY A 306 2.71 -8.19 0.52
C GLY A 306 4.06 -7.61 0.90
N ALA A 307 4.09 -6.62 1.79
CA ALA A 307 5.31 -6.04 2.32
C ALA A 307 6.17 -7.07 3.07
N LEU A 308 5.53 -7.91 3.89
CA LEU A 308 6.20 -9.01 4.60
C LEU A 308 6.77 -10.04 3.61
N LEU A 309 6.01 -10.43 2.59
CA LEU A 309 6.47 -11.35 1.55
C LEU A 309 7.69 -10.81 0.81
N LEU A 310 7.63 -9.56 0.32
CA LEU A 310 8.75 -8.95 -0.41
C LEU A 310 10.00 -8.77 0.46
N THR A 311 9.82 -8.45 1.73
CA THR A 311 10.94 -8.36 2.69
C THR A 311 11.53 -9.75 2.95
N THR A 312 10.68 -10.77 3.08
CA THR A 312 11.10 -12.16 3.29
C THR A 312 11.88 -12.69 2.07
N ILE A 313 11.45 -12.36 0.84
CA ILE A 313 12.22 -12.70 -0.38
C ILE A 313 13.64 -12.14 -0.30
N GLY A 314 13.77 -10.85 0.05
CA GLY A 314 15.09 -10.20 0.19
C GLY A 314 15.97 -10.85 1.26
N ALA A 315 15.38 -11.33 2.36
CA ALA A 315 16.11 -12.01 3.43
C ALA A 315 16.42 -13.48 3.09
N ALA A 316 15.57 -14.13 2.28
CA ALA A 316 15.72 -15.55 1.91
C ALA A 316 16.82 -15.77 0.85
N LEU A 317 16.93 -14.87 -0.13
CA LEU A 317 17.89 -15.05 -1.25
C LEU A 317 19.32 -15.32 -0.80
N PRO A 318 19.94 -14.53 0.09
CA PRO A 318 21.30 -14.83 0.58
C PRO A 318 21.37 -16.15 1.35
N GLN A 319 20.32 -16.52 2.09
CA GLN A 319 20.26 -17.76 2.86
C GLN A 319 20.15 -19.01 1.97
N LEU A 320 19.63 -18.84 0.76
CA LEU A 320 19.56 -19.87 -0.28
C LEU A 320 20.81 -19.88 -1.17
N GLY A 321 21.83 -19.07 -0.88
CA GLY A 321 23.03 -18.96 -1.70
C GLY A 321 22.82 -18.24 -3.04
N LEU A 322 21.69 -17.55 -3.20
CA LEU A 322 21.35 -16.79 -4.40
C LEU A 322 21.85 -15.34 -4.29
N ASN A 323 22.23 -14.77 -5.43
CA ASN A 323 22.68 -13.38 -5.49
C ASN A 323 21.53 -12.43 -5.07
N PRO A 324 21.75 -11.51 -4.11
CA PRO A 324 20.73 -10.57 -3.64
C PRO A 324 20.10 -9.69 -4.73
N PHE A 325 20.79 -9.43 -5.83
CA PHE A 325 20.25 -8.66 -6.98
C PHE A 325 19.06 -9.32 -7.67
N TRP A 326 18.86 -10.63 -7.49
CA TRP A 326 17.65 -11.32 -7.93
C TRP A 326 16.38 -10.80 -7.27
N ARG A 327 16.50 -10.09 -6.14
CA ARG A 327 15.35 -9.46 -5.46
C ARG A 327 14.59 -8.53 -6.39
N GLU A 328 15.28 -7.67 -7.14
CA GLU A 328 14.63 -6.72 -8.05
C GLU A 328 13.92 -7.43 -9.19
N ALA A 329 14.55 -8.45 -9.77
CA ALA A 329 13.93 -9.27 -10.80
C ALA A 329 12.69 -10.02 -10.30
N ALA A 330 12.78 -10.60 -9.08
CA ALA A 330 11.66 -11.31 -8.46
C ALA A 330 10.48 -10.35 -8.17
N VAL A 331 10.75 -9.14 -7.68
CA VAL A 331 9.73 -8.13 -7.43
C VAL A 331 9.08 -7.67 -8.74
N GLY A 332 9.87 -7.41 -9.78
CA GLY A 332 9.35 -7.07 -11.11
C GLY A 332 8.44 -8.17 -11.67
N ALA A 333 8.86 -9.42 -11.57
CA ALA A 333 8.07 -10.57 -11.99
C ALA A 333 6.76 -10.70 -11.20
N LEU A 334 6.79 -10.48 -9.88
CA LEU A 334 5.59 -10.50 -9.02
C LEU A 334 4.62 -9.38 -9.37
N ILE A 335 5.09 -8.17 -9.65
CA ILE A 335 4.23 -7.06 -10.10
C ILE A 335 3.52 -7.44 -11.39
N LEU A 336 4.28 -7.91 -12.40
CA LEU A 336 3.70 -8.30 -13.69
C LEU A 336 2.68 -9.44 -13.52
N ALA A 337 3.01 -10.47 -12.75
CA ALA A 337 2.11 -11.58 -12.47
C ALA A 337 0.83 -11.10 -11.76
N ALA A 338 0.95 -10.22 -10.76
CA ALA A 338 -0.20 -9.67 -10.04
C ALA A 338 -1.12 -8.84 -10.96
N ILE A 339 -0.56 -8.00 -11.84
CA ILE A 339 -1.33 -7.17 -12.79
C ILE A 339 -2.04 -8.05 -13.82
N VAL A 340 -1.36 -9.04 -14.40
CA VAL A 340 -1.93 -9.98 -15.37
C VAL A 340 -3.06 -10.78 -14.72
N LEU A 341 -2.87 -11.26 -13.49
CA LEU A 341 -3.87 -12.01 -12.75
C LEU A 341 -5.10 -11.13 -12.45
N ASP A 342 -4.90 -9.91 -11.96
CA ASP A 342 -5.97 -8.95 -11.66
C ASP A 342 -6.80 -8.63 -12.92
N ARG A 343 -6.13 -8.36 -14.04
CA ARG A 343 -6.76 -8.11 -15.33
C ARG A 343 -7.58 -9.31 -15.83
N SER A 344 -7.00 -10.51 -15.73
CA SER A 344 -7.65 -11.73 -16.19
C SER A 344 -8.89 -12.08 -15.35
N LEU A 345 -8.83 -11.89 -14.03
CA LEU A 345 -9.96 -12.08 -13.13
C LEU A 345 -11.08 -11.07 -13.42
N SER A 346 -10.75 -9.79 -13.58
CA SER A 346 -11.70 -8.73 -13.91
C SER A 346 -12.44 -9.00 -15.22
N LEU A 347 -11.73 -9.46 -16.26
CA LEU A 347 -12.33 -9.80 -17.55
C LEU A 347 -13.24 -11.04 -17.45
N ARG A 348 -12.85 -12.06 -16.69
CA ARG A 348 -13.69 -13.27 -16.47
C ARG A 348 -14.99 -12.93 -15.74
N LEU A 349 -14.92 -12.07 -14.71
CA LEU A 349 -16.09 -11.60 -13.98
C LEU A 349 -17.04 -10.80 -14.88
N ALA A 350 -16.51 -9.87 -15.67
CA ALA A 350 -17.31 -9.06 -16.60
C ALA A 350 -18.03 -9.96 -17.65
N ARG A 351 -17.36 -10.99 -18.18
CA ARG A 351 -17.97 -11.96 -19.12
C ARG A 351 -19.09 -12.76 -18.46
N ARG A 352 -18.89 -13.22 -17.22
CA ARG A 352 -19.92 -13.98 -16.48
C ARG A 352 -21.16 -13.13 -16.19
N LEU A 353 -21.01 -11.87 -15.87
CA LEU A 353 -22.12 -10.94 -15.61
C LEU A 353 -22.89 -10.64 -16.91
N ARG A 354 -22.22 -10.42 -18.04
CA ARG A 354 -22.86 -10.21 -19.35
C ARG A 354 -23.63 -11.45 -19.82
N GLY A 355 -23.05 -12.65 -19.67
CA GLY A 355 -23.70 -13.91 -20.07
C GLY A 355 -24.95 -14.26 -19.25
N ARG A 356 -25.06 -13.74 -18.00
CA ARG A 356 -26.29 -13.91 -17.18
C ARG A 356 -27.40 -12.93 -17.58
N ASN A 357 -27.04 -11.70 -17.97
CA ASN A 357 -28.05 -10.75 -18.44
C ASN A 357 -28.69 -11.16 -19.77
N LEU A 358 -27.95 -11.85 -20.65
CA LEU A 358 -28.46 -12.37 -21.93
C LEU A 358 -29.29 -13.67 -21.78
N ARG A 359 -29.23 -14.36 -20.64
CA ARG A 359 -30.05 -15.55 -20.35
C ARG A 359 -31.28 -15.25 -19.49
N GLY A 360 -31.44 -14.02 -19.04
CA GLY A 360 -32.58 -13.56 -18.24
C GLY A 360 -33.48 -12.55 -18.96
N SER A 361 -33.20 -12.29 -20.24
CA SER A 361 -34.09 -11.60 -21.21
C SER A 361 -34.67 -12.65 -22.17
#